data_00b0261f8ad801e2d4eecad9e59f6d9f
#
_entry.id   00b0261f8ad801e2d4eecad9e59f6d9f
#
_cell.length_a   1.000
_cell.length_b   1.000
_cell.length_c   1.000
_cell.angle_alpha   90.00
_cell.angle_beta   90.00
_cell.angle_gamma   90.00
#
_symmetry.space_group_name_H-M   'P 1'
#
loop_
_entity.id
_entity.type
_entity.pdbx_description
1 polymer ?
#
loop_
_entity_poly.entity_id
_entity_poly.type
_entity_poly.pdbx_seq_one_letter_code
_entity_poly.pdbx_strand_id
1 'polypeptide(L)'
;MSEPRPLRALSARTLYFVRTALRGLRASPLTSLVAVLTISVTLVLSGAFGLVVKNMQGLLERIGKDVTVTAYLDDGLAEPDRAALLGRVKSVEGVQGVVFVSKDEARRRFEGAGQGRAELLQALGENPLPASLEISLEPDHRNAEGVRIVVESLQGLPGIAELANAQDWVQGYAGALALLRGVGIGLGTVLGLATLLIVSNTIRLAVYARRDEIEILTLVGASRTFVAVPFLLEGAVQGALGGAFALAGLAALYRLALPGLSSALSLVLGDTPPGFLAPSEMLLLVGVGALLGVVSSAASLAGGRRR
;
A
#
# COMPACT_ATOMS: atom_id res chain seq x y z
N MET A 1 47.27 32.13 16.44
CA MET A 1 46.02 32.23 15.67
C MET A 1 45.57 30.82 15.42
N SER A 2 44.59 30.35 16.20
CA SER A 2 44.07 28.97 16.13
C SER A 2 43.03 28.91 15.03
N GLU A 3 43.29 28.08 13.99
CA GLU A 3 42.30 27.77 12.93
C GLU A 3 40.99 27.24 13.53
N PRO A 4 39.83 27.72 13.11
CA PRO A 4 38.57 27.22 13.58
C PRO A 4 38.37 25.81 13.03
N ARG A 5 38.19 24.83 13.92
CA ARG A 5 37.89 23.41 13.59
C ARG A 5 36.70 23.34 12.61
N PRO A 6 36.84 22.67 11.44
CA PRO A 6 35.85 22.67 10.37
C PRO A 6 34.43 22.22 10.81
N LEU A 7 34.32 21.40 11.86
CA LEU A 7 33.04 20.93 12.42
C LEU A 7 32.23 22.04 13.11
N ARG A 8 32.90 23.05 13.76
CA ARG A 8 32.19 24.18 14.37
C ARG A 8 31.69 25.19 13.35
N ALA A 9 32.38 25.34 12.23
CA ALA A 9 31.94 26.18 11.12
C ALA A 9 30.73 25.57 10.36
N LEU A 10 30.66 24.24 10.23
CA LEU A 10 29.53 23.53 9.65
C LEU A 10 28.28 23.65 10.55
N SER A 11 28.42 23.45 11.86
CA SER A 11 27.29 23.54 12.80
C SER A 11 26.73 24.96 12.90
N ALA A 12 27.59 25.98 12.82
CA ALA A 12 27.16 27.38 12.82
C ALA A 12 26.39 27.74 11.53
N ARG A 13 26.81 27.24 10.38
CA ARG A 13 26.11 27.43 9.10
C ARG A 13 24.74 26.75 9.07
N THR A 14 24.66 25.50 9.50
CA THR A 14 23.37 24.77 9.56
C THR A 14 22.39 25.44 10.51
N LEU A 15 22.86 25.88 11.70
CA LEU A 15 22.03 26.59 12.67
C LEU A 15 21.51 27.93 12.12
N TYR A 16 22.35 28.66 11.38
CA TYR A 16 21.98 29.89 10.70
C TYR A 16 20.84 29.65 9.69
N PHE A 17 20.99 28.65 8.80
CA PHE A 17 19.96 28.33 7.79
C PHE A 17 18.66 27.88 8.42
N VAL A 18 18.70 27.04 9.45
CA VAL A 18 17.49 26.59 10.17
C VAL A 18 16.78 27.76 10.83
N ARG A 19 17.53 28.65 11.52
CA ARG A 19 16.95 29.87 12.12
C ARG A 19 16.34 30.80 11.06
N THR A 20 16.98 30.93 9.90
CA THR A 20 16.48 31.77 8.79
C THR A 20 15.21 31.18 8.19
N ALA A 21 15.14 29.86 8.00
CA ALA A 21 13.93 29.17 7.55
C ALA A 21 12.77 29.35 8.56
N LEU A 22 13.03 29.19 9.85
CA LEU A 22 12.01 29.42 10.90
C LEU A 22 11.53 30.86 10.98
N ARG A 23 12.42 31.83 10.76
CA ARG A 23 12.03 33.25 10.64
C ARG A 23 11.18 33.48 9.39
N GLY A 24 11.50 32.80 8.30
CA GLY A 24 10.72 32.83 7.08
C GLY A 24 9.27 32.42 7.27
N LEU A 25 9.05 31.29 7.95
CA LEU A 25 7.72 30.81 8.31
C LEU A 25 6.91 31.83 9.12
N ARG A 26 7.58 32.55 10.03
CA ARG A 26 6.95 33.59 10.86
C ARG A 26 6.69 34.90 10.11
N ALA A 27 7.49 35.22 9.11
CA ALA A 27 7.33 36.44 8.30
C ALA A 27 6.13 36.36 7.33
N SER A 28 5.75 35.15 6.93
CA SER A 28 4.61 34.93 6.00
C SER A 28 3.71 33.79 6.52
N PRO A 29 3.00 33.97 7.65
CA PRO A 29 2.29 32.89 8.32
C PRO A 29 1.15 32.31 7.48
N LEU A 30 0.39 33.14 6.77
CA LEU A 30 -0.71 32.72 5.91
C LEU A 30 -0.23 31.85 4.73
N THR A 31 0.84 32.25 4.07
CA THR A 31 1.38 31.49 2.93
C THR A 31 1.96 30.16 3.39
N SER A 32 2.66 30.16 4.53
CA SER A 32 3.19 28.91 5.13
C SER A 32 2.08 27.97 5.58
N LEU A 33 1.00 28.51 6.16
CA LEU A 33 -0.16 27.73 6.57
C LEU A 33 -0.84 27.06 5.35
N VAL A 34 -1.05 27.81 4.28
CA VAL A 34 -1.65 27.28 3.04
C VAL A 34 -0.78 26.15 2.47
N ALA A 35 0.55 26.33 2.42
CA ALA A 35 1.47 25.29 1.95
C ALA A 35 1.38 24.03 2.81
N VAL A 36 1.47 24.16 4.13
CA VAL A 36 1.39 23.04 5.08
C VAL A 36 0.06 22.33 4.97
N LEU A 37 -1.07 23.06 4.94
CA LEU A 37 -2.41 22.48 4.79
C LEU A 37 -2.56 21.73 3.46
N THR A 38 -2.10 22.32 2.35
CA THR A 38 -2.19 21.69 1.03
C THR A 38 -1.41 20.37 1.00
N ILE A 39 -0.17 20.37 1.51
CA ILE A 39 0.65 19.15 1.61
C ILE A 39 -0.04 18.13 2.54
N SER A 40 -0.55 18.60 3.70
CA SER A 40 -1.23 17.73 4.67
C SER A 40 -2.45 17.04 4.05
N VAL A 41 -3.35 17.78 3.43
CA VAL A 41 -4.56 17.22 2.80
C VAL A 41 -4.20 16.22 1.71
N THR A 42 -3.24 16.57 0.84
CA THR A 42 -2.76 15.66 -0.22
C THR A 42 -2.24 14.36 0.37
N LEU A 43 -1.42 14.43 1.43
CA LEU A 43 -0.84 13.25 2.06
C LEU A 43 -1.87 12.46 2.89
N VAL A 44 -2.88 13.11 3.49
CA VAL A 44 -4.00 12.41 4.14
C VAL A 44 -4.79 11.61 3.12
N LEU A 45 -5.17 12.22 1.99
CA LEU A 45 -5.94 11.53 0.95
C LEU A 45 -5.14 10.37 0.34
N SER A 46 -3.88 10.62 -0.05
CA SER A 46 -3.01 9.57 -0.61
C SER A 46 -2.71 8.47 0.41
N GLY A 47 -2.46 8.84 1.67
CA GLY A 47 -2.18 7.90 2.76
C GLY A 47 -3.40 7.08 3.18
N ALA A 48 -4.59 7.69 3.23
CA ALA A 48 -5.85 6.98 3.48
C ALA A 48 -6.12 5.94 2.39
N PHE A 49 -5.91 6.32 1.13
CA PHE A 49 -6.03 5.41 0.00
C PHE A 49 -5.01 4.26 0.09
N GLY A 50 -3.75 4.57 0.42
CA GLY A 50 -2.70 3.57 0.64
C GLY A 50 -3.04 2.60 1.78
N LEU A 51 -3.64 3.09 2.89
CA LEU A 51 -4.14 2.25 3.98
C LEU A 51 -5.25 1.30 3.52
N VAL A 52 -6.19 1.77 2.70
CA VAL A 52 -7.24 0.91 2.13
C VAL A 52 -6.62 -0.20 1.29
N VAL A 53 -5.71 0.13 0.37
CA VAL A 53 -5.01 -0.85 -0.48
C VAL A 53 -4.25 -1.87 0.37
N LYS A 54 -3.51 -1.42 1.38
CA LYS A 54 -2.73 -2.27 2.29
C LYS A 54 -3.63 -3.26 3.05
N ASN A 55 -4.74 -2.78 3.60
CA ASN A 55 -5.67 -3.62 4.34
C ASN A 55 -6.40 -4.62 3.43
N MET A 56 -6.73 -4.23 2.21
CA MET A 56 -7.26 -5.13 1.19
C MET A 56 -6.26 -6.23 0.82
N GLN A 57 -4.98 -5.90 0.70
CA GLN A 57 -3.92 -6.90 0.48
C GLN A 57 -3.79 -7.88 1.64
N GLY A 58 -3.77 -7.38 2.88
CA GLY A 58 -3.72 -8.23 4.06
C GLY A 58 -4.93 -9.16 4.20
N LEU A 59 -6.11 -8.72 3.73
CA LEU A 59 -7.30 -9.57 3.63
C LEU A 59 -7.10 -10.70 2.64
N LEU A 60 -6.53 -10.40 1.47
CA LEU A 60 -6.19 -11.42 0.47
C LEU A 60 -5.22 -12.47 0.98
N GLU A 61 -4.13 -12.02 1.61
CA GLU A 61 -3.13 -12.94 2.15
C GLU A 61 -3.73 -13.88 3.21
N ARG A 62 -4.75 -13.43 3.91
CA ARG A 62 -5.46 -14.26 4.90
C ARG A 62 -6.40 -15.25 4.23
N ILE A 63 -7.24 -14.78 3.32
CA ILE A 63 -8.10 -15.66 2.51
C ILE A 63 -7.23 -16.58 1.65
N GLY A 64 -6.13 -16.07 1.12
CA GLY A 64 -5.16 -16.84 0.33
C GLY A 64 -4.35 -17.87 1.13
N LYS A 65 -4.30 -17.82 2.47
CA LYS A 65 -3.75 -18.92 3.29
C LYS A 65 -4.58 -20.18 3.17
N ASP A 66 -5.86 -20.03 2.91
CA ASP A 66 -6.83 -21.12 2.68
C ASP A 66 -7.06 -21.36 1.17
N VAL A 67 -6.27 -20.75 0.26
CA VAL A 67 -6.34 -21.08 -1.18
C VAL A 67 -5.83 -22.49 -1.37
N THR A 68 -6.79 -23.40 -1.46
CA THR A 68 -6.59 -24.77 -1.85
C THR A 68 -7.09 -24.94 -3.29
N VAL A 69 -6.31 -25.59 -4.12
CA VAL A 69 -6.78 -26.09 -5.41
C VAL A 69 -7.50 -27.40 -5.13
N THR A 70 -8.79 -27.47 -5.44
CA THR A 70 -9.55 -28.69 -5.26
C THR A 70 -9.61 -29.46 -6.58
N ALA A 71 -9.00 -30.63 -6.63
CA ALA A 71 -9.09 -31.55 -7.75
C ALA A 71 -10.15 -32.62 -7.43
N TYR A 72 -11.23 -32.64 -8.16
CA TYR A 72 -12.24 -33.69 -8.09
C TYR A 72 -11.72 -34.92 -8.82
N LEU A 73 -11.89 -36.08 -8.17
CA LEU A 73 -11.41 -37.35 -8.68
C LEU A 73 -12.49 -38.04 -9.52
N ASP A 74 -12.04 -38.83 -10.50
CA ASP A 74 -12.92 -39.70 -11.26
C ASP A 74 -13.61 -40.71 -10.35
N ASP A 75 -14.90 -40.93 -10.58
CA ASP A 75 -15.66 -41.95 -9.88
C ASP A 75 -15.12 -43.36 -10.22
N GLY A 76 -14.72 -44.10 -9.20
CA GLY A 76 -14.19 -45.44 -9.37
C GLY A 76 -12.68 -45.56 -9.45
N LEU A 77 -11.92 -44.50 -9.18
CA LEU A 77 -10.46 -44.58 -9.11
C LEU A 77 -9.99 -45.58 -8.04
N ALA A 78 -9.28 -46.62 -8.49
CA ALA A 78 -8.80 -47.70 -7.64
C ALA A 78 -7.76 -47.18 -6.60
N GLU A 79 -7.69 -47.85 -5.44
CA GLU A 79 -6.77 -47.47 -4.35
C GLU A 79 -5.31 -47.28 -4.78
N PRO A 80 -4.72 -48.23 -5.60
CA PRO A 80 -3.33 -48.06 -6.04
C PRO A 80 -3.13 -46.84 -6.97
N ASP A 81 -4.13 -46.55 -7.84
CA ASP A 81 -4.06 -45.43 -8.76
C ASP A 81 -4.20 -44.08 -8.01
N ARG A 82 -5.03 -44.07 -6.98
CA ARG A 82 -5.18 -42.94 -6.08
C ARG A 82 -3.87 -42.63 -5.33
N ALA A 83 -3.20 -43.67 -4.83
CA ALA A 83 -1.91 -43.49 -4.15
C ALA A 83 -0.82 -42.98 -5.10
N ALA A 84 -0.80 -43.47 -6.34
CA ALA A 84 0.11 -42.99 -7.37
C ALA A 84 -0.20 -41.53 -7.76
N LEU A 85 -1.45 -41.15 -7.88
CA LEU A 85 -1.88 -39.77 -8.16
C LEU A 85 -1.48 -38.82 -7.04
N LEU A 86 -1.70 -39.21 -5.77
CA LEU A 86 -1.25 -38.44 -4.61
C LEU A 86 0.26 -38.18 -4.64
N GLY A 87 1.05 -39.18 -5.02
CA GLY A 87 2.50 -39.05 -5.16
C GLY A 87 2.87 -38.03 -6.25
N ARG A 88 2.20 -38.10 -7.40
CA ARG A 88 2.43 -37.16 -8.52
C ARG A 88 2.05 -35.74 -8.15
N VAL A 89 0.87 -35.53 -7.54
CA VAL A 89 0.40 -34.20 -7.12
C VAL A 89 1.33 -33.58 -6.10
N LYS A 90 1.84 -34.38 -5.14
CA LYS A 90 2.83 -33.91 -4.14
C LYS A 90 4.17 -33.49 -4.75
N SER A 91 4.54 -34.03 -5.91
CA SER A 91 5.80 -33.71 -6.59
C SER A 91 5.70 -32.49 -7.52
N VAL A 92 4.52 -31.89 -7.68
CA VAL A 92 4.32 -30.68 -8.47
C VAL A 92 4.95 -29.50 -7.75
N GLU A 93 5.72 -28.70 -8.47
CA GLU A 93 6.34 -27.47 -7.95
C GLU A 93 5.27 -26.49 -7.45
N GLY A 94 5.48 -25.94 -6.25
CA GLY A 94 4.55 -25.03 -5.59
C GLY A 94 3.47 -25.72 -4.74
N VAL A 95 3.45 -27.05 -4.65
CA VAL A 95 2.53 -27.81 -3.79
C VAL A 95 3.18 -28.02 -2.43
N GLN A 96 2.58 -27.46 -1.38
CA GLN A 96 3.01 -27.65 0.02
C GLN A 96 2.47 -28.94 0.62
N GLY A 97 1.23 -29.29 0.33
CA GLY A 97 0.55 -30.45 0.91
C GLY A 97 -0.68 -30.86 0.12
N VAL A 98 -1.08 -32.13 0.28
CA VAL A 98 -2.26 -32.69 -0.37
C VAL A 98 -3.04 -33.49 0.65
N VAL A 99 -4.33 -33.19 0.80
CA VAL A 99 -5.27 -33.86 1.68
C VAL A 99 -6.33 -34.55 0.81
N PHE A 100 -6.52 -35.87 1.00
CA PHE A 100 -7.59 -36.58 0.35
C PHE A 100 -8.89 -36.44 1.15
N VAL A 101 -9.95 -36.05 0.49
CA VAL A 101 -11.30 -35.93 1.03
C VAL A 101 -12.17 -37.00 0.37
N SER A 102 -12.64 -37.99 1.14
CA SER A 102 -13.52 -39.02 0.65
C SER A 102 -14.94 -38.47 0.40
N LYS A 103 -15.77 -39.21 -0.39
CA LYS A 103 -17.18 -38.87 -0.62
C LYS A 103 -17.96 -38.67 0.68
N ASP A 104 -17.71 -39.52 1.69
CA ASP A 104 -18.38 -39.45 2.99
C ASP A 104 -17.93 -38.26 3.82
N GLU A 105 -16.65 -37.90 3.74
CA GLU A 105 -16.11 -36.71 4.37
C GLU A 105 -16.63 -35.43 3.72
N ALA A 106 -16.67 -35.41 2.37
CA ALA A 106 -17.25 -34.29 1.60
C ALA A 106 -18.73 -34.09 1.98
N ARG A 107 -19.48 -35.16 2.14
CA ARG A 107 -20.88 -35.13 2.59
C ARG A 107 -20.98 -34.51 3.99
N ARG A 108 -20.21 -35.02 4.98
CA ARG A 108 -20.23 -34.51 6.36
C ARG A 108 -19.90 -33.02 6.41
N ARG A 109 -18.88 -32.57 5.66
CA ARG A 109 -18.48 -31.17 5.59
C ARG A 109 -19.59 -30.30 4.98
N PHE A 110 -20.25 -30.78 3.93
CA PHE A 110 -21.34 -30.08 3.27
C PHE A 110 -22.57 -29.95 4.17
N GLU A 111 -22.95 -31.02 4.87
CA GLU A 111 -24.05 -31.00 5.85
C GLU A 111 -23.76 -30.04 7.01
N GLY A 112 -22.51 -29.96 7.50
CA GLY A 112 -22.07 -29.08 8.57
C GLY A 112 -21.92 -27.61 8.17
N ALA A 113 -21.88 -27.29 6.89
CA ALA A 113 -21.55 -25.94 6.41
C ALA A 113 -22.76 -24.95 6.39
N GLY A 114 -23.95 -25.34 6.82
CA GLY A 114 -25.09 -24.42 6.96
C GLY A 114 -26.46 -25.09 7.01
N GLN A 115 -27.47 -24.36 7.50
CA GLN A 115 -28.86 -24.81 7.61
C GLN A 115 -29.46 -25.10 6.23
N GLY A 116 -30.21 -26.21 6.10
CA GLY A 116 -30.89 -26.61 4.88
C GLY A 116 -30.05 -27.48 3.90
N ARG A 117 -28.73 -27.59 4.08
CA ARG A 117 -27.87 -28.38 3.18
C ARG A 117 -28.00 -29.89 3.40
N ALA A 118 -28.25 -30.33 4.62
CA ALA A 118 -28.53 -31.69 4.94
C ALA A 118 -29.85 -32.19 4.25
N GLU A 119 -30.86 -31.32 4.26
CA GLU A 119 -32.17 -31.61 3.62
C GLU A 119 -32.06 -31.72 2.09
N LEU A 120 -31.19 -30.85 1.49
CA LEU A 120 -30.91 -30.93 0.05
C LEU A 120 -30.26 -32.27 -0.36
N LEU A 121 -29.26 -32.72 0.43
CA LEU A 121 -28.63 -34.03 0.17
C LEU A 121 -29.58 -35.22 0.37
N GLN A 122 -30.44 -35.12 1.39
CA GLN A 122 -31.47 -36.17 1.61
C GLN A 122 -32.50 -36.24 0.47
N ALA A 123 -32.86 -35.09 -0.10
CA ALA A 123 -33.79 -35.03 -1.23
C ALA A 123 -33.23 -35.65 -2.53
N LEU A 124 -31.88 -35.69 -2.69
CA LEU A 124 -31.21 -36.28 -3.86
C LEU A 124 -31.05 -37.82 -3.75
N GLY A 125 -31.25 -38.41 -2.56
CA GLY A 125 -31.21 -39.86 -2.34
C GLY A 125 -29.82 -40.47 -2.30
N GLU A 126 -28.97 -40.16 -3.28
CA GLU A 126 -27.57 -40.59 -3.36
C GLU A 126 -26.61 -39.41 -3.08
N ASN A 127 -25.41 -39.72 -2.62
CA ASN A 127 -24.38 -38.69 -2.40
C ASN A 127 -23.79 -38.23 -3.74
N PRO A 128 -24.15 -37.04 -4.26
CA PRO A 128 -23.65 -36.56 -5.54
C PRO A 128 -22.25 -35.98 -5.48
N LEU A 129 -21.67 -35.85 -4.27
CA LEU A 129 -20.37 -35.23 -4.08
C LEU A 129 -19.25 -36.20 -4.43
N PRO A 130 -18.35 -35.87 -5.37
CA PRO A 130 -17.18 -36.67 -5.68
C PRO A 130 -16.14 -36.63 -4.57
N ALA A 131 -15.24 -37.62 -4.55
CA ALA A 131 -14.02 -37.54 -3.78
C ALA A 131 -13.10 -36.45 -4.37
N SER A 132 -12.29 -35.81 -3.55
CA SER A 132 -11.40 -34.74 -4.01
C SER A 132 -10.05 -34.75 -3.32
N LEU A 133 -9.08 -34.09 -3.97
CA LEU A 133 -7.80 -33.73 -3.37
C LEU A 133 -7.79 -32.23 -3.08
N GLU A 134 -7.62 -31.86 -1.83
CA GLU A 134 -7.37 -30.49 -1.41
C GLU A 134 -5.87 -30.25 -1.40
N ILE A 135 -5.41 -29.40 -2.32
CA ILE A 135 -3.99 -29.13 -2.58
C ILE A 135 -3.65 -27.77 -2.01
N SER A 136 -2.85 -27.76 -0.96
CA SER A 136 -2.33 -26.54 -0.35
C SER A 136 -1.08 -26.06 -1.09
N LEU A 137 -0.99 -24.76 -1.37
CA LEU A 137 0.12 -24.18 -2.11
C LEU A 137 1.18 -23.60 -1.18
N GLU A 138 2.44 -23.61 -1.64
CA GLU A 138 3.53 -22.91 -0.98
C GLU A 138 3.28 -21.40 -0.92
N PRO A 139 3.79 -20.67 0.10
CA PRO A 139 3.55 -19.24 0.27
C PRO A 139 3.85 -18.40 -0.98
N ASP A 140 4.92 -18.73 -1.70
CA ASP A 140 5.33 -18.00 -2.90
C ASP A 140 4.43 -18.28 -4.12
N HIS A 141 3.67 -19.37 -4.09
CA HIS A 141 2.72 -19.77 -5.13
C HIS A 141 1.25 -19.44 -4.79
N ARG A 142 0.97 -18.79 -3.65
CA ARG A 142 -0.38 -18.36 -3.25
C ARG A 142 -0.80 -17.05 -3.91
N ASN A 143 -0.50 -16.90 -5.19
CA ASN A 143 -0.90 -15.77 -6.04
C ASN A 143 -1.49 -16.28 -7.34
N ALA A 144 -2.10 -15.39 -8.14
CA ALA A 144 -2.80 -15.79 -9.36
C ALA A 144 -1.91 -16.56 -10.34
N GLU A 145 -0.63 -16.19 -10.44
CA GLU A 145 0.32 -16.85 -11.34
C GLU A 145 0.74 -18.23 -10.81
N GLY A 146 1.03 -18.35 -9.52
CA GLY A 146 1.38 -19.63 -8.89
C GLY A 146 0.22 -20.63 -8.93
N VAL A 147 -1.02 -20.19 -8.66
CA VAL A 147 -2.23 -21.00 -8.81
C VAL A 147 -2.37 -21.49 -10.26
N ARG A 148 -2.14 -20.61 -11.25
CA ARG A 148 -2.21 -20.97 -12.67
C ARG A 148 -1.19 -22.05 -13.03
N ILE A 149 0.07 -21.87 -12.60
CA ILE A 149 1.15 -22.84 -12.87
C ILE A 149 0.80 -24.23 -12.30
N VAL A 150 0.33 -24.27 -11.04
CA VAL A 150 -0.05 -25.52 -10.39
C VAL A 150 -1.25 -26.16 -11.09
N VAL A 151 -2.29 -25.39 -11.41
CA VAL A 151 -3.49 -25.90 -12.12
C VAL A 151 -3.12 -26.43 -13.50
N GLU A 152 -2.29 -25.72 -14.28
CA GLU A 152 -1.81 -26.18 -15.59
C GLU A 152 -1.00 -27.48 -15.47
N SER A 153 -0.20 -27.63 -14.41
CA SER A 153 0.57 -28.85 -14.16
C SER A 153 -0.29 -30.04 -13.73
N LEU A 154 -1.45 -29.78 -13.14
CA LEU A 154 -2.42 -30.81 -12.72
C LEU A 154 -3.41 -31.15 -13.82
N GLN A 155 -3.58 -30.26 -14.79
CA GLN A 155 -4.53 -30.43 -15.91
C GLN A 155 -4.10 -31.62 -16.77
N GLY A 156 -5.03 -32.56 -16.97
CA GLY A 156 -4.78 -33.74 -17.78
C GLY A 156 -4.09 -34.91 -17.07
N LEU A 157 -3.85 -34.82 -15.76
CA LEU A 157 -3.41 -35.99 -15.01
C LEU A 157 -4.52 -37.05 -14.94
N PRO A 158 -4.21 -38.32 -15.27
CA PRO A 158 -5.19 -39.39 -15.20
C PRO A 158 -5.74 -39.56 -13.78
N GLY A 159 -7.06 -39.58 -13.64
CA GLY A 159 -7.76 -39.71 -12.36
C GLY A 159 -8.29 -38.40 -11.80
N ILE A 160 -8.03 -37.25 -12.44
CA ILE A 160 -8.63 -35.97 -12.12
C ILE A 160 -9.76 -35.71 -13.12
N ALA A 161 -11.01 -35.68 -12.65
CA ALA A 161 -12.17 -35.37 -13.44
C ALA A 161 -12.31 -33.88 -13.73
N GLU A 162 -12.13 -33.06 -12.69
CA GLU A 162 -12.31 -31.61 -12.77
C GLU A 162 -11.43 -30.92 -11.73
N LEU A 163 -10.89 -29.77 -12.12
CA LEU A 163 -10.20 -28.88 -11.21
C LEU A 163 -11.13 -27.72 -10.86
N ALA A 164 -11.57 -27.65 -9.59
CA ALA A 164 -12.34 -26.50 -9.14
C ALA A 164 -11.46 -25.28 -9.09
N ASN A 165 -11.77 -24.36 -9.97
CA ASN A 165 -10.98 -23.16 -10.16
C ASN A 165 -11.25 -22.13 -9.06
N ALA A 166 -10.36 -22.07 -8.07
CA ALA A 166 -10.15 -20.85 -7.30
C ALA A 166 -9.59 -19.71 -8.20
N GLN A 167 -9.18 -20.02 -9.43
CA GLN A 167 -8.54 -19.11 -10.39
C GLN A 167 -9.39 -17.89 -10.73
N ASP A 168 -10.66 -18.06 -11.06
CA ASP A 168 -11.49 -16.94 -11.52
C ASP A 168 -11.69 -15.92 -10.41
N TRP A 169 -11.82 -16.39 -9.18
CA TRP A 169 -11.94 -15.52 -8.02
C TRP A 169 -10.61 -14.82 -7.69
N VAL A 170 -9.48 -15.53 -7.70
CA VAL A 170 -8.14 -14.99 -7.44
C VAL A 170 -7.73 -14.01 -8.53
N GLN A 171 -8.02 -14.30 -9.81
CA GLN A 171 -7.74 -13.40 -10.93
C GLN A 171 -8.61 -12.14 -10.89
N GLY A 172 -9.91 -12.29 -10.64
CA GLY A 172 -10.82 -11.16 -10.49
C GLY A 172 -10.38 -10.21 -9.39
N TYR A 173 -9.94 -10.76 -8.28
CA TYR A 173 -9.47 -9.97 -7.15
C TYR A 173 -8.09 -9.33 -7.40
N ALA A 174 -7.14 -10.06 -7.99
CA ALA A 174 -5.84 -9.49 -8.38
C ALA A 174 -6.01 -8.33 -9.37
N GLY A 175 -6.94 -8.47 -10.33
CA GLY A 175 -7.33 -7.41 -11.25
C GLY A 175 -7.93 -6.19 -10.55
N ALA A 176 -8.86 -6.40 -9.63
CA ALA A 176 -9.45 -5.33 -8.83
C ALA A 176 -8.42 -4.59 -7.97
N LEU A 177 -7.48 -5.33 -7.37
CA LEU A 177 -6.39 -4.74 -6.59
C LEU A 177 -5.40 -3.95 -7.47
N ALA A 178 -5.06 -4.46 -8.66
CA ALA A 178 -4.23 -3.74 -9.62
C ALA A 178 -4.90 -2.44 -10.09
N LEU A 179 -6.19 -2.49 -10.39
CA LEU A 179 -6.99 -1.31 -10.73
C LEU A 179 -7.00 -0.30 -9.57
N LEU A 180 -7.26 -0.77 -8.35
CA LEU A 180 -7.27 0.08 -7.16
C LEU A 180 -5.90 0.76 -6.95
N ARG A 181 -4.79 0.02 -7.08
CA ARG A 181 -3.44 0.59 -7.04
C ARG A 181 -3.21 1.62 -8.13
N GLY A 182 -3.63 1.32 -9.36
CA GLY A 182 -3.53 2.25 -10.50
C GLY A 182 -4.26 3.56 -10.26
N VAL A 183 -5.50 3.49 -9.76
CA VAL A 183 -6.29 4.66 -9.37
C VAL A 183 -5.57 5.45 -8.26
N GLY A 184 -5.03 4.77 -7.25
CA GLY A 184 -4.30 5.42 -6.16
C GLY A 184 -3.05 6.16 -6.61
N ILE A 185 -2.25 5.53 -7.47
CA ILE A 185 -1.06 6.17 -8.06
C ILE A 185 -1.46 7.36 -8.93
N GLY A 186 -2.50 7.22 -9.77
CA GLY A 186 -3.02 8.29 -10.59
C GLY A 186 -3.50 9.48 -9.76
N LEU A 187 -4.33 9.22 -8.75
CA LEU A 187 -4.83 10.25 -7.83
C LEU A 187 -3.68 10.92 -7.06
N GLY A 188 -2.76 10.13 -6.50
CA GLY A 188 -1.59 10.64 -5.79
C GLY A 188 -0.70 11.51 -6.67
N THR A 189 -0.53 11.14 -7.95
CA THR A 189 0.23 11.93 -8.93
C THR A 189 -0.46 13.26 -9.23
N VAL A 190 -1.76 13.26 -9.49
CA VAL A 190 -2.53 14.48 -9.77
C VAL A 190 -2.52 15.42 -8.56
N LEU A 191 -2.79 14.90 -7.37
CA LEU A 191 -2.74 15.68 -6.13
C LEU A 191 -1.33 16.19 -5.83
N GLY A 192 -0.30 15.38 -6.07
CA GLY A 192 1.10 15.77 -5.91
C GLY A 192 1.50 16.90 -6.84
N LEU A 193 1.10 16.82 -8.12
CA LEU A 193 1.32 17.90 -9.09
C LEU A 193 0.57 19.18 -8.72
N ALA A 194 -0.68 19.08 -8.32
CA ALA A 194 -1.46 20.22 -7.83
C ALA A 194 -0.79 20.89 -6.63
N THR A 195 -0.33 20.06 -5.65
CA THR A 195 0.42 20.53 -4.48
C THR A 195 1.70 21.23 -4.89
N LEU A 196 2.46 20.64 -5.81
CA LEU A 196 3.70 21.23 -6.33
C LEU A 196 3.45 22.61 -6.95
N LEU A 197 2.38 22.77 -7.74
CA LEU A 197 2.02 24.05 -8.35
C LEU A 197 1.60 25.09 -7.30
N ILE A 198 0.75 24.69 -6.35
CA ILE A 198 0.25 25.61 -5.30
C ILE A 198 1.41 26.05 -4.40
N VAL A 199 2.20 25.12 -3.90
CA VAL A 199 3.32 25.43 -3.01
C VAL A 199 4.40 26.21 -3.75
N SER A 200 4.72 25.86 -5.00
CA SER A 200 5.67 26.63 -5.82
C SER A 200 5.21 28.09 -6.02
N ASN A 201 3.91 28.32 -6.27
CA ASN A 201 3.37 29.67 -6.37
C ASN A 201 3.43 30.44 -5.04
N THR A 202 3.12 29.74 -3.94
CA THR A 202 3.22 30.30 -2.57
C THR A 202 4.64 30.74 -2.23
N ILE A 203 5.64 29.89 -2.55
CA ILE A 203 7.06 30.22 -2.32
C ILE A 203 7.50 31.37 -3.23
N ARG A 204 6.99 31.43 -4.49
CA ARG A 204 7.28 32.56 -5.39
C ARG A 204 6.82 33.88 -4.81
N LEU A 205 5.64 33.93 -4.20
CA LEU A 205 5.15 35.11 -3.51
C LEU A 205 6.02 35.47 -2.31
N ALA A 206 6.49 34.49 -1.54
CA ALA A 206 7.40 34.71 -0.42
C ALA A 206 8.77 35.27 -0.87
N VAL A 207 9.31 34.77 -1.98
CA VAL A 207 10.55 35.30 -2.61
C VAL A 207 10.33 36.74 -3.08
N TYR A 208 9.18 37.01 -3.72
CA TYR A 208 8.86 38.37 -4.18
C TYR A 208 8.71 39.37 -3.04
N ALA A 209 8.11 38.95 -1.93
CA ALA A 209 7.98 39.79 -0.74
C ALA A 209 9.32 40.17 -0.08
N ARG A 210 10.40 39.40 -0.37
CA ARG A 210 11.76 39.65 0.16
C ARG A 210 12.75 40.06 -0.94
N ARG A 211 12.26 40.54 -2.07
CA ARG A 211 13.12 40.91 -3.22
C ARG A 211 14.21 41.93 -2.87
N ASP A 212 13.88 42.92 -2.03
CA ASP A 212 14.82 44.00 -1.65
C ASP A 212 15.97 43.43 -0.83
N GLU A 213 15.71 42.49 0.10
CA GLU A 213 16.75 41.79 0.87
C GLU A 213 17.66 40.96 -0.04
N ILE A 214 17.05 40.26 -1.03
CA ILE A 214 17.76 39.44 -2.00
C ILE A 214 18.65 40.30 -2.91
N GLU A 215 18.15 41.47 -3.32
CA GLU A 215 18.90 42.42 -4.14
C GLU A 215 20.14 42.93 -3.41
N ILE A 216 20.01 43.36 -2.16
CA ILE A 216 21.13 43.78 -1.32
C ILE A 216 22.17 42.66 -1.16
N LEU A 217 21.74 41.44 -0.87
CA LEU A 217 22.63 40.29 -0.76
C LEU A 217 23.39 40.01 -2.06
N THR A 218 22.73 40.17 -3.21
CA THR A 218 23.34 39.98 -4.52
C THR A 218 24.36 41.06 -4.83
N LEU A 219 24.09 42.30 -4.49
CA LEU A 219 25.04 43.43 -4.62
C LEU A 219 26.30 43.26 -3.80
N VAL A 220 26.21 42.63 -2.61
CA VAL A 220 27.37 42.31 -1.75
C VAL A 220 28.12 41.03 -2.22
N GLY A 221 27.65 40.38 -3.30
CA GLY A 221 28.32 39.23 -3.92
C GLY A 221 27.86 37.87 -3.43
N ALA A 222 26.66 37.75 -2.82
CA ALA A 222 26.10 36.45 -2.44
C ALA A 222 25.85 35.57 -3.67
N SER A 223 26.27 34.29 -3.59
CA SER A 223 26.02 33.35 -4.63
C SER A 223 24.53 32.99 -4.72
N ARG A 224 24.04 32.61 -5.91
CA ARG A 224 22.65 32.18 -6.13
C ARG A 224 22.25 31.03 -5.21
N THR A 225 23.17 30.09 -4.98
CA THR A 225 22.95 28.96 -4.06
C THR A 225 22.76 29.43 -2.63
N PHE A 226 23.52 30.44 -2.18
CA PHE A 226 23.38 31.01 -0.86
C PHE A 226 22.02 31.66 -0.64
N VAL A 227 21.48 32.31 -1.66
CA VAL A 227 20.13 32.90 -1.64
C VAL A 227 19.04 31.82 -1.70
N ALA A 228 19.27 30.72 -2.42
CA ALA A 228 18.27 29.65 -2.63
C ALA A 228 18.10 28.73 -1.40
N VAL A 229 19.19 28.41 -0.70
CA VAL A 229 19.17 27.44 0.41
C VAL A 229 18.14 27.74 1.50
N PRO A 230 17.96 28.98 2.00
CA PRO A 230 16.92 29.26 2.99
C PRO A 230 15.51 28.88 2.51
N PHE A 231 15.16 29.16 1.26
CA PHE A 231 13.84 28.82 0.70
C PHE A 231 13.65 27.31 0.49
N LEU A 232 14.70 26.58 0.13
CA LEU A 232 14.66 25.13 0.05
C LEU A 232 14.42 24.50 1.43
N LEU A 233 15.09 25.03 2.45
CA LEU A 233 14.88 24.57 3.84
C LEU A 233 13.50 24.96 4.37
N GLU A 234 13.01 26.15 4.03
CA GLU A 234 11.65 26.58 4.35
C GLU A 234 10.62 25.61 3.75
N GLY A 235 10.78 25.26 2.46
CA GLY A 235 9.96 24.26 1.80
C GLY A 235 10.06 22.87 2.47
N ALA A 236 11.27 22.43 2.84
CA ALA A 236 11.47 21.16 3.53
C ALA A 236 10.74 21.13 4.88
N VAL A 237 10.83 22.21 5.67
CA VAL A 237 10.16 22.31 6.97
C VAL A 237 8.63 22.34 6.80
N GLN A 238 8.12 23.14 5.85
CA GLN A 238 6.68 23.15 5.53
C GLN A 238 6.19 21.77 5.12
N GLY A 239 6.95 21.07 4.27
CA GLY A 239 6.66 19.73 3.81
C GLY A 239 6.68 18.69 4.94
N ALA A 240 7.69 18.75 5.82
CA ALA A 240 7.78 17.86 6.97
C ALA A 240 6.63 18.10 7.98
N LEU A 241 6.28 19.36 8.24
CA LEU A 241 5.12 19.71 9.05
C LEU A 241 3.82 19.22 8.41
N GLY A 242 3.66 19.39 7.09
CA GLY A 242 2.51 18.86 6.35
C GLY A 242 2.40 17.34 6.47
N GLY A 243 3.53 16.63 6.37
CA GLY A 243 3.60 15.18 6.59
C GLY A 243 3.26 14.77 8.03
N ALA A 244 3.73 15.51 9.02
CA ALA A 244 3.40 15.25 10.43
C ALA A 244 1.90 15.48 10.72
N PHE A 245 1.32 16.57 10.21
CA PHE A 245 -0.12 16.81 10.31
C PHE A 245 -0.94 15.77 9.53
N ALA A 246 -0.44 15.31 8.38
CA ALA A 246 -1.08 14.23 7.64
C ALA A 246 -1.09 12.92 8.45
N LEU A 247 0.01 12.59 9.11
CA LEU A 247 0.07 11.42 9.98
C LEU A 247 -0.92 11.53 11.15
N ALA A 248 -1.00 12.69 11.78
CA ALA A 248 -1.97 12.95 12.86
C ALA A 248 -3.42 12.84 12.34
N GLY A 249 -3.71 13.41 11.16
CA GLY A 249 -5.00 13.31 10.50
C GLY A 249 -5.38 11.89 10.14
N LEU A 250 -4.45 11.10 9.60
CA LEU A 250 -4.65 9.68 9.31
C LEU A 250 -4.91 8.86 10.58
N ALA A 251 -4.16 9.13 11.66
CA ALA A 251 -4.35 8.47 12.94
C ALA A 251 -5.72 8.79 13.55
N ALA A 252 -6.16 10.04 13.44
CA ALA A 252 -7.49 10.46 13.88
C ALA A 252 -8.59 9.77 13.04
N LEU A 253 -8.46 9.80 11.71
CA LEU A 253 -9.39 9.14 10.79
C LEU A 253 -9.48 7.64 11.07
N TYR A 254 -8.34 6.98 11.24
CA TYR A 254 -8.27 5.56 11.57
C TYR A 254 -9.00 5.25 12.88
N ARG A 255 -8.75 6.01 13.96
CA ARG A 255 -9.42 5.82 15.25
C ARG A 255 -10.92 6.06 15.20
N LEU A 256 -11.37 7.03 14.41
CA LEU A 256 -12.79 7.36 14.27
C LEU A 256 -13.53 6.33 13.39
N ALA A 257 -12.87 5.83 12.33
CA ALA A 257 -13.46 4.86 11.41
C ALA A 257 -13.44 3.42 11.96
N LEU A 258 -12.48 3.09 12.83
CA LEU A 258 -12.26 1.72 13.31
C LEU A 258 -13.48 1.06 13.93
N PRO A 259 -14.25 1.69 14.85
CA PRO A 259 -15.40 1.04 15.48
C PRO A 259 -16.51 0.67 14.49
N GLY A 260 -16.79 1.55 13.52
CA GLY A 260 -17.78 1.29 12.47
C GLY A 260 -17.32 0.26 11.46
N LEU A 261 -16.05 0.30 11.12
CA LEU A 261 -15.46 -0.60 10.13
C LEU A 261 -15.27 -2.02 10.67
N SER A 262 -14.87 -2.16 11.94
CA SER A 262 -14.70 -3.47 12.58
C SER A 262 -16.01 -4.22 12.69
N SER A 263 -17.11 -3.55 13.03
CA SER A 263 -18.43 -4.17 13.12
C SER A 263 -19.01 -4.56 11.75
N ALA A 264 -18.75 -3.76 10.72
CA ALA A 264 -19.20 -4.07 9.36
C ALA A 264 -18.36 -5.18 8.69
N LEU A 265 -17.07 -5.25 9.01
CA LEU A 265 -16.12 -6.18 8.40
C LEU A 265 -15.86 -7.43 9.25
N SER A 266 -16.37 -7.51 10.47
CA SER A 266 -16.18 -8.68 11.36
C SER A 266 -16.66 -10.00 10.73
N LEU A 267 -17.70 -9.95 9.90
CA LEU A 267 -18.19 -11.10 9.14
C LEU A 267 -17.19 -11.60 8.07
N VAL A 268 -16.30 -10.71 7.58
CA VAL A 268 -15.36 -11.01 6.47
C VAL A 268 -13.91 -11.10 6.98
N LEU A 269 -13.54 -10.24 7.93
CA LEU A 269 -12.18 -10.13 8.46
C LEU A 269 -11.94 -10.95 9.75
N GLY A 270 -13.01 -11.49 10.35
CA GLY A 270 -12.94 -12.03 11.70
C GLY A 270 -12.61 -10.93 12.72
N ASP A 271 -12.14 -11.33 13.93
CA ASP A 271 -11.85 -10.40 15.04
C ASP A 271 -10.55 -9.59 14.89
N THR A 272 -9.91 -9.60 13.73
CA THR A 272 -8.64 -8.87 13.54
C THR A 272 -8.87 -7.46 13.04
N PRO A 273 -8.45 -6.43 13.78
CA PRO A 273 -8.61 -5.05 13.35
C PRO A 273 -7.74 -4.75 12.11
N PRO A 274 -8.18 -3.85 11.24
CA PRO A 274 -7.38 -3.35 10.12
C PRO A 274 -6.01 -2.85 10.60
N GLY A 275 -4.96 -3.07 9.81
CA GLY A 275 -3.61 -2.60 10.14
C GLY A 275 -3.46 -1.09 9.92
N PHE A 276 -2.70 -0.42 10.78
CA PHE A 276 -2.24 0.95 10.57
C PHE A 276 -0.86 0.97 9.92
N LEU A 277 -0.32 2.17 9.69
CA LEU A 277 1.01 2.36 9.11
C LEU A 277 2.11 1.82 10.03
N ALA A 278 3.07 1.12 9.46
CA ALA A 278 4.29 0.73 10.17
C ALA A 278 5.17 1.97 10.46
N PRO A 279 6.06 1.94 11.46
CA PRO A 279 6.93 3.08 11.77
C PRO A 279 7.78 3.55 10.58
N SER A 280 8.22 2.63 9.72
CA SER A 280 8.92 2.96 8.46
C SER A 280 8.04 3.70 7.46
N GLU A 281 6.77 3.33 7.35
CA GLU A 281 5.79 3.99 6.48
C GLU A 281 5.40 5.37 7.01
N MET A 282 5.32 5.54 8.33
CA MET A 282 5.12 6.85 8.96
C MET A 282 6.28 7.81 8.64
N LEU A 283 7.51 7.31 8.76
CA LEU A 283 8.70 8.09 8.42
C LEU A 283 8.75 8.42 6.92
N LEU A 284 8.39 7.45 6.07
CA LEU A 284 8.29 7.65 4.63
C LEU A 284 7.27 8.74 4.28
N LEU A 285 6.09 8.75 4.92
CA LEU A 285 5.06 9.76 4.69
C LEU A 285 5.56 11.17 4.99
N VAL A 286 6.23 11.35 6.13
CA VAL A 286 6.85 12.64 6.51
C VAL A 286 7.98 13.00 5.54
N GLY A 287 8.80 12.03 5.14
CA GLY A 287 9.88 12.20 4.16
C GLY A 287 9.36 12.63 2.79
N VAL A 288 8.28 12.02 2.31
CA VAL A 288 7.60 12.40 1.05
C VAL A 288 7.06 13.83 1.16
N GLY A 289 6.47 14.21 2.29
CA GLY A 289 6.06 15.59 2.55
C GLY A 289 7.22 16.57 2.44
N ALA A 290 8.33 16.28 3.12
CA ALA A 290 9.55 17.12 3.06
C ALA A 290 10.08 17.22 1.62
N LEU A 291 10.12 16.12 0.88
CA LEU A 291 10.55 16.08 -0.52
C LEU A 291 9.65 16.94 -1.42
N LEU A 292 8.32 16.83 -1.28
CA LEU A 292 7.37 17.67 -2.00
C LEU A 292 7.61 19.16 -1.74
N GLY A 293 7.87 19.53 -0.49
CA GLY A 293 8.20 20.92 -0.11
C GLY A 293 9.49 21.40 -0.77
N VAL A 294 10.55 20.57 -0.76
CA VAL A 294 11.84 20.92 -1.41
C VAL A 294 11.69 21.05 -2.92
N VAL A 295 11.02 20.08 -3.56
CA VAL A 295 10.81 20.08 -5.03
C VAL A 295 9.98 21.29 -5.45
N SER A 296 8.91 21.61 -4.70
CA SER A 296 8.08 22.79 -4.97
C SER A 296 8.88 24.09 -4.84
N SER A 297 9.73 24.18 -3.82
CA SER A 297 10.62 25.33 -3.62
C SER A 297 11.65 25.47 -4.75
N ALA A 298 12.28 24.35 -5.14
CA ALA A 298 13.23 24.34 -6.24
C ALA A 298 12.57 24.74 -7.58
N ALA A 299 11.37 24.25 -7.87
CA ALA A 299 10.60 24.60 -9.05
C ALA A 299 10.25 26.10 -9.08
N SER A 300 9.89 26.67 -7.93
CA SER A 300 9.63 28.10 -7.80
C SER A 300 10.86 28.96 -8.15
N LEU A 301 12.03 28.60 -7.63
CA LEU A 301 13.29 29.31 -7.88
C LEU A 301 13.78 29.16 -9.31
N ALA A 302 13.52 28.02 -9.95
CA ALA A 302 13.87 27.77 -11.36
C ALA A 302 12.99 28.57 -12.31
N GLY A 303 11.69 28.73 -12.01
CA GLY A 303 10.75 29.46 -12.83
C GLY A 303 10.97 30.98 -12.89
N GLY A 304 11.66 31.58 -11.89
CA GLY A 304 12.06 32.98 -11.90
C GLY A 304 13.17 33.34 -12.89
N ARG A 305 13.76 32.36 -13.59
CA ARG A 305 14.87 32.54 -14.55
C ARG A 305 14.43 32.96 -15.97
N ARG A 306 13.15 32.98 -16.28
CA ARG A 306 12.64 33.21 -17.67
C ARG A 306 12.06 34.60 -17.89
N ARG A 307 12.27 35.53 -16.98
CA ARG A 307 11.86 36.94 -17.20
C ARG A 307 13.00 37.91 -16.93
#